data_291277ac390417dbbed24e712f28ff7c
#
_entry.id   291277ac390417dbbed24e712f28ff7c
#
_cell.length_a   1.000
_cell.length_b   1.000
_cell.length_c   1.000
_cell.angle_alpha   90.00
_cell.angle_beta   90.00
_cell.angle_gamma   90.00
#
_symmetry.space_group_name_H-M   'P 1'
#
loop_
_entity.id
_entity.type
_entity.pdbx_description
1 polymer ?
#
loop_
_entity_poly.entity_id
_entity_poly.type
_entity_poly.pdbx_seq_one_letter_code
_entity_poly.pdbx_strand_id
1 'polypeptide(L)'
;HNILLQREDEVLITSKQELRDSFNVYIQGEIRKPGSFEFVPGLTLKDLILQAGGFTDAAYKTIEIARIIKRDSITEQDLGATQIIVTQLDGDLSMAEASTPISAFDVVTIKRKAGYVLPESVRITGQVQYPGPYALSARNERVSAILKRAGGYTSDAFIEGAYLVHNKTAEEKKKEEEAIERSKKILKDSSGLAQLEAQKNTSFIKVPLNLTGILSNPGSEEDLVLKVGDEIFIPKYDGQIKVGGAVLLTTQVPYSKNNSFGNYITAAGGYSADAIKRKAYIVYANGEAARSKKFLFFTTRPKVRPGSEIVVPKKAESKKVSTGELIGISSSIASLAGLIIALLRL
;
A
#
# COMPACT_ATOMS: atom_id res chain seq x y z
N HIS A 1 1.76 54.14 -48.58
CA HIS A 1 3.06 54.80 -48.48
C HIS A 1 4.14 53.75 -48.75
N ASN A 2 4.98 54.03 -49.77
CA ASN A 2 6.10 53.16 -50.09
C ASN A 2 7.30 53.64 -49.32
N ILE A 3 7.84 52.84 -48.39
CA ILE A 3 9.01 53.17 -47.58
C ILE A 3 10.24 52.74 -48.38
N LEU A 4 11.19 53.67 -48.60
CA LEU A 4 12.49 53.35 -49.23
C LEU A 4 13.38 52.66 -48.21
N LEU A 5 13.75 51.40 -48.48
CA LEU A 5 14.64 50.63 -47.64
C LEU A 5 16.10 51.07 -47.88
N GLN A 6 16.86 51.19 -46.80
CA GLN A 6 18.27 51.47 -46.79
C GLN A 6 19.08 50.17 -46.56
N ARG A 7 20.38 50.24 -46.78
CA ARG A 7 21.28 49.14 -46.54
C ARG A 7 21.30 48.84 -45.06
N GLU A 8 21.03 47.57 -44.69
CA GLU A 8 20.90 47.03 -43.29
C GLU A 8 19.50 47.19 -42.67
N ASP A 9 18.49 47.68 -43.41
CA ASP A 9 17.12 47.64 -42.93
C ASP A 9 16.60 46.19 -42.92
N GLU A 10 16.04 45.76 -41.79
CA GLU A 10 15.38 44.48 -41.61
C GLU A 10 13.87 44.65 -41.68
N VAL A 11 13.24 43.97 -42.61
CA VAL A 11 11.76 43.97 -42.74
C VAL A 11 11.18 42.74 -42.08
N LEU A 12 10.60 42.88 -40.91
CA LEU A 12 9.93 41.81 -40.22
C LEU A 12 8.46 41.76 -40.68
N ILE A 13 8.08 40.71 -41.38
CA ILE A 13 6.69 40.46 -41.78
C ILE A 13 6.09 39.42 -40.83
N THR A 14 5.24 39.86 -39.92
CA THR A 14 4.48 38.97 -39.00
C THR A 14 3.11 38.69 -39.59
N SER A 15 2.65 37.46 -39.43
CA SER A 15 1.28 37.10 -39.85
C SER A 15 0.26 37.73 -38.89
N LYS A 16 -0.97 37.96 -39.36
CA LYS A 16 -2.06 38.39 -38.48
C LYS A 16 -2.34 37.43 -37.33
N GLN A 17 -1.96 36.16 -37.46
CA GLN A 17 -2.10 35.15 -36.42
C GLN A 17 -1.02 35.31 -35.35
N GLU A 18 0.20 35.67 -35.71
CA GLU A 18 1.30 35.93 -34.74
C GLU A 18 1.11 37.22 -33.93
N LEU A 19 0.30 38.16 -34.46
CA LEU A 19 -0.05 39.42 -33.77
C LEU A 19 -1.30 39.28 -32.88
N ARG A 20 -1.96 38.11 -32.83
CA ARG A 20 -3.08 37.87 -31.94
C ARG A 20 -2.58 37.36 -30.60
N ASP A 21 -2.95 38.04 -29.52
CA ASP A 21 -2.77 37.50 -28.21
C ASP A 21 -3.50 36.15 -28.13
N SER A 22 -2.76 35.06 -27.89
CA SER A 22 -3.36 33.73 -27.71
C SER A 22 -3.99 33.66 -26.31
N PHE A 23 -5.31 33.71 -26.28
CA PHE A 23 -6.05 33.53 -25.05
C PHE A 23 -6.30 32.02 -24.83
N ASN A 24 -6.22 31.57 -23.59
CA ASN A 24 -6.45 30.18 -23.26
C ASN A 24 -7.70 30.02 -22.38
N VAL A 25 -8.29 28.84 -22.45
CA VAL A 25 -9.29 28.32 -21.53
C VAL A 25 -8.73 27.11 -20.81
N TYR A 26 -9.14 26.87 -19.60
CA TYR A 26 -8.64 25.75 -18.81
C TYR A 26 -9.79 24.78 -18.48
N ILE A 27 -9.57 23.49 -18.67
CA ILE A 27 -10.53 22.45 -18.31
C ILE A 27 -9.90 21.44 -17.36
N GLN A 28 -10.60 21.09 -16.28
CA GLN A 28 -10.12 20.20 -15.23
C GLN A 28 -11.21 19.27 -14.68
N GLY A 29 -10.80 18.34 -13.83
CA GLY A 29 -11.68 17.36 -13.20
C GLY A 29 -11.83 16.09 -14.05
N GLU A 30 -13.04 15.53 -14.12
CA GLU A 30 -13.30 14.24 -14.74
C GLU A 30 -13.43 14.32 -16.27
N ILE A 31 -12.34 14.71 -16.91
CA ILE A 31 -12.15 14.80 -18.35
C ILE A 31 -10.88 13.99 -18.75
N ARG A 32 -10.85 13.43 -19.94
CA ARG A 32 -9.74 12.54 -20.34
C ARG A 32 -8.39 13.25 -20.49
N LYS A 33 -8.41 14.50 -20.97
CA LYS A 33 -7.20 15.32 -21.16
C LYS A 33 -7.41 16.68 -20.49
N PRO A 34 -7.23 16.80 -19.18
CA PRO A 34 -7.29 18.08 -18.49
C PRO A 34 -6.10 18.95 -18.91
N GLY A 35 -6.30 20.27 -18.92
CA GLY A 35 -5.26 21.22 -19.28
C GLY A 35 -5.77 22.50 -19.89
N SER A 36 -4.84 23.23 -20.49
CA SER A 36 -5.07 24.51 -21.18
C SER A 36 -5.31 24.26 -22.67
N PHE A 37 -6.32 24.91 -23.22
CA PHE A 37 -6.67 24.87 -24.64
C PHE A 37 -6.75 26.28 -25.19
N GLU A 38 -6.40 26.45 -26.45
CA GLU A 38 -6.46 27.74 -27.13
C GLU A 38 -7.93 28.19 -27.28
N PHE A 39 -8.22 29.40 -26.89
CA PHE A 39 -9.53 30.02 -27.08
C PHE A 39 -9.66 30.54 -28.52
N VAL A 40 -10.72 30.15 -29.19
CA VAL A 40 -11.13 30.70 -30.48
C VAL A 40 -12.53 31.32 -30.35
N PRO A 41 -12.80 32.46 -31.02
CA PRO A 41 -14.13 33.06 -31.02
C PRO A 41 -15.18 32.05 -31.50
N GLY A 42 -16.27 31.91 -30.73
CA GLY A 42 -17.33 30.93 -31.01
C GLY A 42 -17.11 29.56 -30.38
N LEU A 43 -16.04 29.36 -29.60
CA LEU A 43 -15.80 28.11 -28.87
C LEU A 43 -16.96 27.83 -27.91
N THR A 44 -17.51 26.61 -28.00
CA THR A 44 -18.57 26.15 -27.10
C THR A 44 -18.04 25.16 -26.08
N LEU A 45 -18.80 24.93 -25.02
CA LEU A 45 -18.49 23.90 -24.02
C LEU A 45 -18.33 22.52 -24.66
N LYS A 46 -19.16 22.20 -25.65
CA LYS A 46 -19.08 20.97 -26.45
C LYS A 46 -17.73 20.84 -27.13
N ASP A 47 -17.30 21.89 -27.83
CA ASP A 47 -16.04 21.85 -28.58
C ASP A 47 -14.85 21.65 -27.64
N LEU A 48 -14.85 22.34 -26.50
CA LEU A 48 -13.81 22.22 -25.49
C LEU A 48 -13.77 20.80 -24.89
N ILE A 49 -14.94 20.20 -24.56
CA ILE A 49 -15.01 18.83 -24.05
C ILE A 49 -14.52 17.83 -25.10
N LEU A 50 -14.86 18.02 -26.37
CA LEU A 50 -14.39 17.14 -27.45
C LEU A 50 -12.88 17.25 -27.67
N GLN A 51 -12.32 18.47 -27.65
CA GLN A 51 -10.86 18.70 -27.71
C GLN A 51 -10.14 18.06 -26.53
N ALA A 52 -10.75 18.08 -25.34
CA ALA A 52 -10.24 17.42 -24.14
C ALA A 52 -10.48 15.88 -24.13
N GLY A 53 -10.96 15.30 -25.23
CA GLY A 53 -11.11 13.86 -25.41
C GLY A 53 -12.37 13.26 -24.78
N GLY A 54 -13.31 14.09 -24.30
CA GLY A 54 -14.56 13.66 -23.69
C GLY A 54 -14.45 13.34 -22.20
N PHE A 55 -15.59 13.05 -21.59
CA PHE A 55 -15.71 12.73 -20.17
C PHE A 55 -15.04 11.40 -19.79
N THR A 56 -14.62 11.30 -18.53
CA THR A 56 -14.34 10.00 -17.90
C THR A 56 -15.66 9.34 -17.43
N ASP A 57 -15.63 8.04 -17.15
CA ASP A 57 -16.79 7.32 -16.62
C ASP A 57 -17.23 7.81 -15.23
N ALA A 58 -16.32 8.48 -14.52
CA ALA A 58 -16.54 9.08 -13.21
C ALA A 58 -17.16 10.48 -13.28
N ALA A 59 -17.29 11.08 -14.47
CA ALA A 59 -17.78 12.44 -14.62
C ALA A 59 -19.22 12.61 -14.11
N TYR A 60 -19.42 13.63 -13.29
CA TYR A 60 -20.76 14.03 -12.84
C TYR A 60 -21.41 14.95 -13.86
N LYS A 61 -22.73 14.94 -13.88
CA LYS A 61 -23.55 15.70 -14.85
C LYS A 61 -23.41 17.22 -14.72
N THR A 62 -23.03 17.74 -13.56
CA THR A 62 -22.92 19.17 -13.29
C THR A 62 -21.52 19.67 -13.61
N ILE A 63 -21.45 20.67 -14.46
CA ILE A 63 -20.23 21.35 -14.89
C ILE A 63 -20.27 22.79 -14.37
N GLU A 64 -19.18 23.26 -13.82
CA GLU A 64 -19.00 24.64 -13.39
C GLU A 64 -18.04 25.36 -14.33
N ILE A 65 -18.43 26.55 -14.78
CA ILE A 65 -17.59 27.45 -15.57
C ILE A 65 -17.36 28.69 -14.73
N ALA A 66 -16.10 28.89 -14.32
CA ALA A 66 -15.67 30.09 -13.63
C ALA A 66 -15.19 31.12 -14.66
N ARG A 67 -15.88 32.26 -14.74
CA ARG A 67 -15.66 33.32 -15.73
C ARG A 67 -15.28 34.62 -15.04
N ILE A 68 -14.25 35.28 -15.54
CA ILE A 68 -13.86 36.59 -15.04
C ILE A 68 -14.92 37.63 -15.42
N ILE A 69 -15.44 38.38 -14.45
CA ILE A 69 -16.38 39.48 -14.70
C ILE A 69 -15.60 40.68 -15.25
N LYS A 70 -15.81 40.95 -16.54
CA LYS A 70 -15.29 42.21 -17.16
C LYS A 70 -16.31 43.30 -16.88
N ARG A 71 -15.95 44.29 -16.07
CA ARG A 71 -16.71 45.53 -15.87
C ARG A 71 -15.92 46.69 -16.40
N ASP A 72 -16.57 47.65 -17.06
CA ASP A 72 -15.97 48.85 -17.62
C ASP A 72 -15.46 49.80 -16.53
N SER A 73 -15.91 49.63 -15.29
CA SER A 73 -15.42 50.34 -14.10
C SER A 73 -15.15 49.35 -12.98
N ILE A 74 -13.87 48.99 -12.81
CA ILE A 74 -13.42 48.08 -11.74
C ILE A 74 -13.05 48.95 -10.55
N THR A 75 -13.74 48.78 -9.41
CA THR A 75 -13.26 49.28 -8.12
C THR A 75 -12.26 48.30 -7.54
N GLU A 76 -11.38 48.73 -6.65
CA GLU A 76 -10.39 47.85 -6.00
C GLU A 76 -11.04 46.62 -5.30
N GLN A 77 -12.30 46.76 -4.90
CA GLN A 77 -13.09 45.68 -4.29
C GLN A 77 -13.59 44.64 -5.30
N ASP A 78 -13.65 44.94 -6.59
CA ASP A 78 -14.09 44.07 -7.67
C ASP A 78 -12.94 43.31 -8.37
N LEU A 79 -11.70 43.54 -7.95
CA LEU A 79 -10.51 42.88 -8.50
C LEU A 79 -10.61 41.36 -8.20
N GLY A 80 -10.76 40.57 -9.27
CA GLY A 80 -10.86 39.11 -9.18
C GLY A 80 -12.27 38.54 -8.98
N ALA A 81 -13.35 39.37 -9.15
CA ALA A 81 -14.71 38.88 -9.11
C ALA A 81 -14.95 37.85 -10.24
N THR A 82 -15.37 36.66 -9.86
CA THR A 82 -15.61 35.52 -10.75
C THR A 82 -17.09 35.17 -10.72
N GLN A 83 -17.69 35.07 -11.89
CA GLN A 83 -19.03 34.52 -12.06
C GLN A 83 -18.96 33.01 -12.20
N ILE A 84 -19.75 32.27 -11.42
CA ILE A 84 -19.89 30.83 -11.56
C ILE A 84 -21.15 30.53 -12.36
N ILE A 85 -20.97 29.90 -13.51
CA ILE A 85 -22.04 29.42 -14.38
C ILE A 85 -22.11 27.92 -14.17
N VAL A 86 -23.28 27.41 -13.76
CA VAL A 86 -23.51 26.00 -13.55
C VAL A 86 -24.40 25.47 -14.68
N THR A 87 -23.93 24.45 -15.38
CA THR A 87 -24.70 23.79 -16.43
C THR A 87 -24.73 22.28 -16.18
N GLN A 88 -25.73 21.60 -16.74
CA GLN A 88 -25.88 20.15 -16.61
C GLN A 88 -25.79 19.50 -17.99
N LEU A 89 -24.91 18.51 -18.12
CA LEU A 89 -24.77 17.68 -19.31
C LEU A 89 -24.77 16.21 -18.91
N ASP A 90 -25.71 15.46 -19.42
CA ASP A 90 -25.91 14.04 -19.10
C ASP A 90 -25.01 13.08 -19.92
N GLY A 91 -23.86 13.59 -20.40
CA GLY A 91 -22.99 12.86 -21.32
C GLY A 91 -23.43 12.96 -22.78
N ASP A 92 -24.63 13.48 -23.03
CA ASP A 92 -25.15 13.77 -24.37
C ASP A 92 -24.77 15.20 -24.78
N LEU A 93 -23.75 15.30 -25.61
CA LEU A 93 -23.26 16.58 -26.16
C LEU A 93 -24.18 17.17 -27.24
N SER A 94 -25.32 16.56 -27.53
CA SER A 94 -26.35 17.11 -28.41
C SER A 94 -27.32 18.07 -27.71
N MET A 95 -27.32 18.11 -26.35
CA MET A 95 -28.17 18.99 -25.57
C MET A 95 -27.85 20.48 -25.81
N ALA A 96 -28.84 21.34 -25.65
CA ALA A 96 -28.67 22.78 -25.82
C ALA A 96 -27.63 23.38 -24.88
N GLU A 97 -27.52 22.86 -23.68
CA GLU A 97 -26.53 23.24 -22.65
C GLU A 97 -25.08 23.01 -23.11
N ALA A 98 -24.85 22.04 -23.99
CA ALA A 98 -23.55 21.79 -24.60
C ALA A 98 -23.11 22.96 -25.51
N SER A 99 -24.05 23.75 -26.02
CA SER A 99 -23.80 24.94 -26.83
C SER A 99 -23.47 26.20 -25.99
N THR A 100 -23.32 26.06 -24.66
CA THR A 100 -22.89 27.17 -23.79
C THR A 100 -21.60 27.79 -24.31
N PRO A 101 -21.58 29.10 -24.64
CA PRO A 101 -20.38 29.74 -25.17
C PRO A 101 -19.31 29.87 -24.08
N ILE A 102 -18.11 29.54 -24.45
CA ILE A 102 -16.92 29.70 -23.60
C ILE A 102 -16.27 31.05 -23.91
N SER A 103 -15.72 31.68 -22.91
CA SER A 103 -14.97 32.94 -23.02
C SER A 103 -13.48 32.72 -22.73
N ALA A 104 -12.64 33.64 -23.21
CA ALA A 104 -11.23 33.63 -22.87
C ALA A 104 -11.02 33.65 -21.34
N PHE A 105 -10.09 32.85 -20.85
CA PHE A 105 -9.74 32.65 -19.43
C PHE A 105 -10.79 31.93 -18.60
N ASP A 106 -11.84 31.39 -19.20
CA ASP A 106 -12.78 30.52 -18.47
C ASP A 106 -12.05 29.29 -17.91
N VAL A 107 -12.44 28.93 -16.69
CA VAL A 107 -12.03 27.67 -16.07
C VAL A 107 -13.24 26.75 -15.96
N VAL A 108 -13.19 25.66 -16.71
CA VAL A 108 -14.27 24.65 -16.73
C VAL A 108 -13.89 23.51 -15.79
N THR A 109 -14.77 23.22 -14.83
CA THR A 109 -14.56 22.16 -13.85
C THR A 109 -15.65 21.09 -13.97
N ILE A 110 -15.24 19.85 -14.25
CA ILE A 110 -16.11 18.69 -14.32
C ILE A 110 -15.97 17.90 -13.03
N LYS A 111 -17.03 17.89 -12.23
CA LYS A 111 -17.04 17.21 -10.94
C LYS A 111 -17.07 15.70 -11.10
N ARG A 112 -16.62 15.00 -10.08
CA ARG A 112 -16.72 13.54 -9.98
C ARG A 112 -18.07 13.14 -9.40
N LYS A 113 -18.66 12.04 -9.90
CA LYS A 113 -19.85 11.41 -9.29
C LYS A 113 -19.55 11.07 -7.84
N ALA A 114 -20.41 11.53 -6.94
CA ALA A 114 -20.30 11.14 -5.53
C ALA A 114 -20.43 9.62 -5.39
N GLY A 115 -19.48 9.00 -4.68
CA GLY A 115 -19.48 7.56 -4.49
C GLY A 115 -18.98 6.73 -5.67
N TYR A 116 -18.56 7.35 -6.79
CA TYR A 116 -17.89 6.59 -7.86
C TYR A 116 -16.51 6.14 -7.38
N VAL A 117 -16.38 4.86 -7.21
CA VAL A 117 -15.13 4.19 -6.82
C VAL A 117 -14.86 3.09 -7.82
N LEU A 118 -13.66 3.02 -8.35
CA LEU A 118 -13.23 1.88 -9.15
C LEU A 118 -13.30 0.62 -8.29
N PRO A 119 -13.62 -0.55 -8.89
CA PRO A 119 -13.59 -1.80 -8.16
C PRO A 119 -12.23 -2.00 -7.49
N GLU A 120 -12.24 -1.99 -6.18
CA GLU A 120 -11.08 -2.27 -5.35
C GLU A 120 -10.90 -3.78 -5.26
N SER A 121 -9.68 -4.27 -5.20
CA SER A 121 -9.40 -5.71 -5.19
C SER A 121 -8.43 -6.12 -4.10
N VAL A 122 -8.57 -7.38 -3.70
CA VAL A 122 -7.62 -8.13 -2.88
C VAL A 122 -7.11 -9.30 -3.68
N ARG A 123 -6.02 -9.90 -3.26
CA ARG A 123 -5.44 -11.08 -3.90
C ARG A 123 -5.52 -12.28 -2.96
N ILE A 124 -5.79 -13.45 -3.52
CA ILE A 124 -5.62 -14.72 -2.80
C ILE A 124 -4.68 -15.62 -3.58
N THR A 125 -3.67 -16.18 -2.90
CA THR A 125 -2.60 -16.97 -3.51
C THR A 125 -2.27 -18.22 -2.68
N GLY A 126 -1.48 -19.10 -3.27
CA GLY A 126 -1.13 -20.40 -2.66
C GLY A 126 -2.15 -21.49 -2.92
N GLN A 127 -2.43 -22.29 -1.92
CA GLN A 127 -3.23 -23.53 -2.04
C GLN A 127 -4.74 -23.26 -1.92
N VAL A 128 -5.28 -22.58 -2.92
CA VAL A 128 -6.73 -22.37 -3.12
C VAL A 128 -7.15 -22.88 -4.49
N GLN A 129 -8.44 -23.17 -4.67
CA GLN A 129 -8.93 -23.71 -5.94
C GLN A 129 -8.75 -22.73 -7.09
N TYR A 130 -9.04 -21.45 -6.86
CA TYR A 130 -8.94 -20.40 -7.87
C TYR A 130 -8.12 -19.23 -7.32
N PRO A 131 -6.77 -19.30 -7.41
CA PRO A 131 -5.92 -18.19 -7.01
C PRO A 131 -6.03 -17.01 -7.97
N GLY A 132 -5.91 -15.78 -7.46
CA GLY A 132 -5.96 -14.58 -8.28
C GLY A 132 -6.48 -13.34 -7.56
N PRO A 133 -6.72 -12.25 -8.32
CA PRO A 133 -7.34 -11.05 -7.79
C PRO A 133 -8.87 -11.21 -7.67
N TYR A 134 -9.44 -10.68 -6.60
CA TYR A 134 -10.88 -10.66 -6.35
C TYR A 134 -11.32 -9.23 -6.04
N ALA A 135 -12.26 -8.71 -6.82
CA ALA A 135 -12.87 -7.42 -6.51
C ALA A 135 -13.65 -7.52 -5.20
N LEU A 136 -13.50 -6.50 -4.36
CA LEU A 136 -14.29 -6.35 -3.15
C LEU A 136 -15.73 -5.96 -3.53
N SER A 137 -16.69 -6.72 -3.07
CA SER A 137 -18.13 -6.46 -3.29
C SER A 137 -18.67 -5.39 -2.34
N ALA A 138 -18.03 -5.21 -1.20
CA ALA A 138 -18.38 -4.24 -0.16
C ALA A 138 -17.13 -3.82 0.62
N ARG A 139 -17.18 -2.62 1.23
CA ARG A 139 -16.07 -2.10 2.07
C ARG A 139 -15.76 -2.93 3.31
N ASN A 140 -16.69 -3.75 3.74
CA ASN A 140 -16.56 -4.62 4.90
C ASN A 140 -16.48 -6.10 4.53
N GLU A 141 -16.06 -6.43 3.30
CA GLU A 141 -15.89 -7.81 2.87
C GLU A 141 -14.77 -8.48 3.68
N ARG A 142 -14.99 -9.76 4.05
CA ARG A 142 -14.14 -10.49 4.98
C ARG A 142 -13.37 -11.61 4.30
N VAL A 143 -12.37 -12.14 5.00
CA VAL A 143 -11.53 -13.25 4.54
C VAL A 143 -12.37 -14.46 4.12
N SER A 144 -13.39 -14.84 4.92
CA SER A 144 -14.27 -15.99 4.63
C SER A 144 -15.00 -15.85 3.30
N ALA A 145 -15.46 -14.63 2.96
CA ALA A 145 -16.19 -14.37 1.72
C ALA A 145 -15.30 -14.54 0.49
N ILE A 146 -14.08 -14.01 0.53
CA ILE A 146 -13.10 -14.17 -0.56
C ILE A 146 -12.67 -15.62 -0.69
N LEU A 147 -12.40 -16.32 0.42
CA LEU A 147 -12.03 -17.73 0.39
C LEU A 147 -13.14 -18.60 -0.20
N LYS A 148 -14.42 -18.32 0.12
CA LYS A 148 -15.57 -18.99 -0.48
C LYS A 148 -15.65 -18.76 -1.99
N ARG A 149 -15.42 -17.50 -2.45
CA ARG A 149 -15.40 -17.17 -3.88
C ARG A 149 -14.23 -17.82 -4.61
N ALA A 150 -13.10 -17.99 -3.91
CA ALA A 150 -11.94 -18.71 -4.43
C ALA A 150 -12.11 -20.25 -4.46
N GLY A 151 -13.29 -20.76 -4.17
CA GLY A 151 -13.59 -22.19 -4.18
C GLY A 151 -13.06 -22.97 -2.97
N GLY A 152 -12.61 -22.27 -1.92
CA GLY A 152 -11.96 -22.87 -0.76
C GLY A 152 -10.49 -23.21 -0.99
N TYR A 153 -9.91 -23.94 -0.06
CA TYR A 153 -8.52 -24.39 -0.13
C TYR A 153 -8.40 -25.80 -0.74
N THR A 154 -7.20 -26.12 -1.26
CA THR A 154 -6.91 -27.45 -1.84
C THR A 154 -6.57 -28.48 -0.75
N SER A 155 -6.50 -29.76 -1.12
CA SER A 155 -6.07 -30.86 -0.22
C SER A 155 -4.63 -30.69 0.29
N ASP A 156 -3.78 -30.00 -0.45
CA ASP A 156 -2.37 -29.77 -0.12
C ASP A 156 -2.16 -28.52 0.76
N ALA A 157 -3.26 -27.82 1.09
CA ALA A 157 -3.20 -26.58 1.84
C ALA A 157 -2.76 -26.80 3.29
N PHE A 158 -1.85 -25.94 3.74
CA PHE A 158 -1.50 -25.86 5.14
C PHE A 158 -2.26 -24.71 5.81
N ILE A 159 -3.48 -24.98 6.25
CA ILE A 159 -4.41 -23.99 6.78
C ILE A 159 -3.92 -23.31 8.07
N GLU A 160 -3.14 -24.02 8.91
CA GLU A 160 -2.52 -23.44 10.12
C GLU A 160 -1.37 -22.50 9.80
N GLY A 161 -0.87 -22.52 8.57
CA GLY A 161 0.19 -21.64 8.07
C GLY A 161 -0.32 -20.43 7.32
N ALA A 162 -1.62 -20.25 7.19
CA ALA A 162 -2.21 -19.16 6.43
C ALA A 162 -2.01 -17.80 7.11
N TYR A 163 -1.81 -16.77 6.31
CA TYR A 163 -1.68 -15.40 6.78
C TYR A 163 -2.19 -14.39 5.76
N LEU A 164 -2.51 -13.20 6.27
CA LEU A 164 -2.84 -12.03 5.49
C LEU A 164 -1.60 -11.13 5.40
N VAL A 165 -1.27 -10.67 4.21
CA VAL A 165 -0.30 -9.61 3.98
C VAL A 165 -1.05 -8.32 3.78
N HIS A 166 -0.88 -7.38 4.70
CA HIS A 166 -1.44 -6.04 4.62
C HIS A 166 -0.34 -5.05 4.25
N ASN A 167 -0.50 -4.34 3.13
CA ASN A 167 0.42 -3.28 2.72
C ASN A 167 0.13 -2.02 3.54
N LYS A 168 1.15 -1.54 4.25
CA LYS A 168 1.04 -0.33 5.08
C LYS A 168 0.73 0.89 4.23
N THR A 169 -0.30 1.62 4.60
CA THR A 169 -0.60 2.93 4.02
C THR A 169 0.47 3.96 4.40
N ALA A 170 0.51 5.09 3.71
CA ALA A 170 1.43 6.19 4.05
C ALA A 170 1.21 6.70 5.49
N GLU A 171 -0.05 6.72 5.95
CA GLU A 171 -0.40 7.13 7.31
C GLU A 171 0.07 6.11 8.36
N GLU A 172 -0.11 4.80 8.10
CA GLU A 172 0.37 3.74 8.98
C GLU A 172 1.89 3.73 9.08
N LYS A 173 2.61 3.95 7.98
CA LYS A 173 4.07 4.11 7.97
C LYS A 173 4.52 5.29 8.82
N LYS A 174 3.85 6.45 8.69
CA LYS A 174 4.16 7.64 9.47
C LYS A 174 3.93 7.41 10.97
N LYS A 175 2.79 6.80 11.36
CA LYS A 175 2.51 6.46 12.76
C LYS A 175 3.56 5.50 13.34
N GLU A 176 3.99 4.53 12.55
CA GLU A 176 5.06 3.59 12.94
C GLU A 176 6.41 4.30 13.11
N GLU A 177 6.78 5.19 12.19
CA GLU A 177 8.01 5.99 12.31
C GLU A 177 7.99 6.84 13.58
N GLU A 178 6.88 7.50 13.88
CA GLU A 178 6.72 8.28 15.11
C GLU A 178 6.82 7.41 16.37
N ALA A 179 6.27 6.18 16.33
CA ALA A 179 6.37 5.22 17.42
C ALA A 179 7.81 4.72 17.61
N ILE A 180 8.53 4.46 16.53
CA ILE A 180 9.95 4.06 16.56
C ILE A 180 10.80 5.20 17.14
N GLU A 181 10.59 6.44 16.70
CA GLU A 181 11.33 7.59 17.22
C GLU A 181 11.09 7.81 18.72
N ARG A 182 9.86 7.62 19.17
CA ARG A 182 9.54 7.64 20.62
C ARG A 182 10.27 6.53 21.37
N SER A 183 10.29 5.31 20.80
CA SER A 183 10.96 4.16 21.39
C SER A 183 12.48 4.32 21.43
N LYS A 184 13.09 4.93 20.43
CA LYS A 184 14.53 5.25 20.40
C LYS A 184 14.95 6.15 21.56
N LYS A 185 14.10 7.10 21.96
CA LYS A 185 14.35 7.99 23.11
C LYS A 185 14.36 7.26 24.46
N ILE A 186 13.64 6.13 24.54
CA ILE A 186 13.49 5.34 25.78
C ILE A 186 14.52 4.21 25.85
N LEU A 187 14.88 3.61 24.71
CA LEU A 187 15.82 2.49 24.63
C LEU A 187 17.26 3.01 24.59
N LYS A 188 18.02 2.72 25.64
CA LYS A 188 19.46 3.00 25.73
C LYS A 188 20.33 1.85 25.17
N ASP A 189 19.70 0.75 24.71
CA ASP A 189 20.40 -0.47 24.27
C ASP A 189 20.46 -0.54 22.74
N SER A 190 21.68 -0.68 22.21
CA SER A 190 21.96 -0.76 20.76
C SER A 190 21.34 -1.98 20.07
N SER A 191 21.11 -3.07 20.79
CA SER A 191 20.49 -4.28 20.23
C SER A 191 18.99 -4.10 19.96
N GLY A 192 18.29 -3.36 20.82
CA GLY A 192 16.89 -2.99 20.64
C GLY A 192 16.69 -2.00 19.47
N LEU A 193 17.63 -1.08 19.30
CA LEU A 193 17.58 -0.10 18.20
C LEU A 193 17.76 -0.76 16.83
N ALA A 194 18.67 -1.70 16.67
CA ALA A 194 18.86 -2.44 15.41
C ALA A 194 17.62 -3.25 15.01
N GLN A 195 16.89 -3.81 15.98
CA GLN A 195 15.63 -4.51 15.72
C GLN A 195 14.51 -3.56 15.26
N LEU A 196 14.41 -2.37 15.88
CA LEU A 196 13.45 -1.34 15.48
C LEU A 196 13.72 -0.79 14.07
N GLU A 197 15.00 -0.63 13.71
CA GLU A 197 15.39 -0.19 12.37
C GLU A 197 15.12 -1.25 11.30
N ALA A 198 15.26 -2.53 11.62
CA ALA A 198 14.87 -3.62 10.72
C ALA A 198 13.35 -3.64 10.46
N GLN A 199 12.53 -3.25 11.43
CA GLN A 199 11.07 -3.09 11.27
C GLN A 199 10.68 -1.92 10.37
N LYS A 200 11.40 -0.81 10.43
CA LYS A 200 11.16 0.38 9.60
C LYS A 200 11.16 0.06 8.10
N ASN A 201 11.91 -0.94 7.68
CA ASN A 201 12.09 -1.30 6.28
C ASN A 201 11.02 -2.25 5.72
N THR A 202 10.06 -2.71 6.53
CA THR A 202 8.98 -3.56 6.03
C THR A 202 7.79 -2.72 5.57
N SER A 203 7.48 -2.78 4.28
CA SER A 203 6.34 -2.09 3.68
C SER A 203 4.99 -2.78 3.91
N PHE A 204 5.00 -3.96 4.54
CA PHE A 204 3.82 -4.80 4.78
C PHE A 204 3.81 -5.37 6.20
N ILE A 205 2.62 -5.79 6.64
CA ILE A 205 2.40 -6.50 7.91
C ILE A 205 1.86 -7.88 7.55
N LYS A 206 2.40 -8.93 8.19
CA LYS A 206 1.82 -10.27 8.15
C LYS A 206 0.91 -10.47 9.35
N VAL A 207 -0.34 -10.79 9.10
CA VAL A 207 -1.35 -11.09 10.13
C VAL A 207 -1.69 -12.57 10.05
N PRO A 208 -1.41 -13.36 11.09
CA PRO A 208 -1.78 -14.78 11.13
C PRO A 208 -3.29 -14.96 10.98
N LEU A 209 -3.71 -15.97 10.22
CA LEU A 209 -5.11 -16.30 10.03
C LEU A 209 -5.43 -17.64 10.69
N ASN A 210 -6.44 -17.67 11.54
CA ASN A 210 -7.05 -18.92 12.01
C ASN A 210 -8.15 -19.37 11.05
N LEU A 211 -7.77 -19.91 9.89
CA LEU A 211 -8.76 -20.31 8.87
C LEU A 211 -9.79 -21.31 9.37
N THR A 212 -9.42 -22.19 10.30
CA THR A 212 -10.36 -23.14 10.90
C THR A 212 -11.45 -22.39 11.68
N GLY A 213 -11.07 -21.44 12.52
CA GLY A 213 -12.01 -20.60 13.27
C GLY A 213 -12.87 -19.72 12.36
N ILE A 214 -12.25 -19.07 11.38
CA ILE A 214 -12.90 -18.21 10.39
C ILE A 214 -13.97 -18.97 9.61
N LEU A 215 -13.66 -20.19 9.14
CA LEU A 215 -14.60 -21.01 8.37
C LEU A 215 -15.71 -21.62 9.23
N SER A 216 -15.41 -21.92 10.50
CA SER A 216 -16.42 -22.46 11.43
C SER A 216 -17.40 -21.37 11.90
N ASN A 217 -16.96 -20.12 11.97
CA ASN A 217 -17.78 -19.00 12.43
C ASN A 217 -17.54 -17.75 11.57
N PRO A 218 -18.02 -17.72 10.31
CA PRO A 218 -17.89 -16.56 9.44
C PRO A 218 -18.53 -15.32 10.05
N GLY A 219 -17.86 -14.18 9.93
CA GLY A 219 -18.31 -12.91 10.50
C GLY A 219 -17.90 -12.69 11.95
N SER A 220 -17.18 -13.62 12.58
CA SER A 220 -16.59 -13.45 13.92
C SER A 220 -15.49 -12.37 13.93
N GLU A 221 -14.96 -12.03 15.10
CA GLU A 221 -13.83 -11.12 15.25
C GLU A 221 -12.54 -11.65 14.59
N GLU A 222 -12.38 -12.98 14.52
CA GLU A 222 -11.26 -13.61 13.83
C GLU A 222 -11.34 -13.50 12.30
N ASP A 223 -12.55 -13.34 11.75
CA ASP A 223 -12.79 -13.18 10.32
C ASP A 223 -12.54 -11.72 9.91
N LEU A 224 -11.30 -11.42 9.59
CA LEU A 224 -10.82 -10.07 9.36
C LEU A 224 -11.51 -9.39 8.17
N VAL A 225 -11.82 -8.11 8.32
CA VAL A 225 -12.25 -7.24 7.22
C VAL A 225 -11.03 -6.91 6.35
N LEU A 226 -11.17 -7.11 5.06
CA LEU A 226 -10.11 -6.89 4.09
C LEU A 226 -10.01 -5.44 3.69
N LYS A 227 -8.79 -4.98 3.43
CA LYS A 227 -8.50 -3.68 2.85
C LYS A 227 -7.98 -3.84 1.41
N VAL A 228 -8.10 -2.79 0.65
CA VAL A 228 -7.59 -2.74 -0.74
C VAL A 228 -6.12 -3.12 -0.79
N GLY A 229 -5.78 -4.02 -1.70
CA GLY A 229 -4.41 -4.48 -1.89
C GLY A 229 -3.93 -5.51 -0.87
N ASP A 230 -4.79 -5.99 0.02
CA ASP A 230 -4.48 -7.11 0.90
C ASP A 230 -4.26 -8.39 0.09
N GLU A 231 -3.35 -9.24 0.57
CA GLU A 231 -3.10 -10.55 -0.01
C GLU A 231 -3.29 -11.65 1.04
N ILE A 232 -4.21 -12.58 0.78
CA ILE A 232 -4.40 -13.79 1.57
C ILE A 232 -3.48 -14.86 0.98
N PHE A 233 -2.58 -15.42 1.80
CA PHE A 233 -1.69 -16.49 1.38
C PHE A 233 -1.96 -17.78 2.17
N ILE A 234 -2.17 -18.87 1.46
CA ILE A 234 -2.34 -20.21 2.03
C ILE A 234 -1.19 -21.09 1.54
N PRO A 235 -0.19 -21.39 2.40
CA PRO A 235 0.97 -22.16 1.98
C PRO A 235 0.62 -23.64 1.71
N LYS A 236 1.50 -24.30 0.97
CA LYS A 236 1.50 -25.75 0.84
C LYS A 236 2.05 -26.36 2.12
N TYR A 237 1.48 -27.51 2.52
CA TYR A 237 2.02 -28.31 3.61
C TYR A 237 3.39 -28.89 3.21
N ASP A 238 4.43 -28.55 3.93
CA ASP A 238 5.80 -29.05 3.66
C ASP A 238 6.26 -30.11 4.68
N GLY A 239 5.56 -30.23 5.80
CA GLY A 239 5.82 -31.26 6.81
C GLY A 239 7.21 -31.24 7.45
N GLN A 240 7.96 -30.14 7.32
CA GLN A 240 9.33 -30.02 7.84
C GLN A 240 9.43 -28.97 8.94
N ILE A 241 10.44 -29.13 9.79
CA ILE A 241 10.83 -28.18 10.83
C ILE A 241 12.22 -27.67 10.49
N LYS A 242 12.35 -26.36 10.34
CA LYS A 242 13.66 -25.72 10.20
C LYS A 242 14.27 -25.49 11.57
N VAL A 243 15.56 -25.78 11.72
CA VAL A 243 16.30 -25.52 12.96
C VAL A 243 17.55 -24.72 12.59
N GLY A 244 17.67 -23.53 13.17
CA GLY A 244 18.74 -22.61 12.80
C GLY A 244 19.23 -21.72 13.96
N GLY A 245 20.20 -20.86 13.65
CA GLY A 245 20.88 -20.00 14.62
C GLY A 245 22.07 -20.70 15.30
N ALA A 246 22.21 -20.55 16.61
CA ALA A 246 23.33 -21.11 17.39
C ALA A 246 23.12 -22.61 17.68
N VAL A 247 23.05 -23.40 16.63
CA VAL A 247 23.09 -24.88 16.62
C VAL A 247 24.32 -25.36 15.87
N LEU A 248 24.74 -26.61 16.05
CA LEU A 248 25.91 -27.14 15.35
C LEU A 248 25.69 -27.23 13.85
N LEU A 249 24.49 -27.61 13.41
CA LEU A 249 24.14 -27.73 12.00
C LEU A 249 22.75 -27.12 11.76
N THR A 250 22.64 -26.06 10.94
CA THR A 250 21.37 -25.59 10.44
C THR A 250 20.77 -26.63 9.50
N THR A 251 19.60 -27.15 9.80
CA THR A 251 19.02 -28.27 9.06
C THR A 251 17.48 -28.19 8.99
N GLN A 252 16.91 -29.04 8.15
CA GLN A 252 15.48 -29.27 8.06
C GLN A 252 15.21 -30.73 8.49
N VAL A 253 14.29 -30.91 9.43
CA VAL A 253 13.95 -32.21 10.00
C VAL A 253 12.47 -32.48 9.74
N PRO A 254 12.08 -33.66 9.28
CA PRO A 254 10.66 -34.02 9.13
C PRO A 254 9.89 -33.84 10.44
N TYR A 255 8.70 -33.27 10.34
CA TYR A 255 7.82 -33.12 11.49
C TYR A 255 7.35 -34.48 12.02
N SER A 256 7.45 -34.66 13.31
CA SER A 256 6.82 -35.79 14.01
C SER A 256 6.07 -35.28 15.23
N LYS A 257 4.81 -35.75 15.39
CA LYS A 257 3.96 -35.36 16.51
C LYS A 257 4.57 -35.72 17.88
N ASN A 258 5.45 -36.74 17.90
CA ASN A 258 6.08 -37.23 19.12
C ASN A 258 7.40 -36.48 19.45
N ASN A 259 7.90 -35.67 18.54
CA ASN A 259 9.13 -34.94 18.76
C ASN A 259 8.87 -33.64 19.52
N SER A 260 9.60 -33.48 20.61
CA SER A 260 9.64 -32.25 21.38
C SER A 260 10.55 -31.20 20.73
N PHE A 261 10.43 -29.94 21.16
CA PHE A 261 11.36 -28.86 20.78
C PHE A 261 12.84 -29.25 20.98
N GLY A 262 13.16 -29.99 22.06
CA GLY A 262 14.53 -30.46 22.33
C GLY A 262 15.03 -31.49 21.33
N ASN A 263 14.15 -32.41 20.87
CA ASN A 263 14.51 -33.45 19.93
C ASN A 263 14.92 -32.86 18.57
N TYR A 264 14.27 -31.79 18.11
CA TYR A 264 14.66 -31.11 16.88
C TYR A 264 16.02 -30.42 17.01
N ILE A 265 16.32 -29.80 18.16
CA ILE A 265 17.67 -29.23 18.41
C ILE A 265 18.72 -30.32 18.45
N THR A 266 18.43 -31.47 19.06
CA THR A 266 19.34 -32.62 19.07
C THR A 266 19.59 -33.14 17.66
N ALA A 267 18.55 -33.20 16.80
CA ALA A 267 18.68 -33.57 15.40
C ALA A 267 19.55 -32.56 14.59
N ALA A 268 19.66 -31.32 15.03
CA ALA A 268 20.55 -30.31 14.49
C ALA A 268 21.99 -30.37 15.12
N GLY A 269 22.35 -31.50 15.77
CA GLY A 269 23.62 -31.67 16.44
C GLY A 269 23.69 -31.04 17.84
N GLY A 270 22.61 -30.41 18.31
CA GLY A 270 22.59 -29.71 19.61
C GLY A 270 22.93 -28.23 19.50
N TYR A 271 23.10 -27.61 20.66
CA TYR A 271 23.43 -26.19 20.76
C TYR A 271 24.94 -25.95 20.52
N SER A 272 25.27 -24.87 19.79
CA SER A 272 26.65 -24.40 19.71
C SER A 272 27.13 -23.79 21.06
N ALA A 273 28.46 -23.60 21.21
CA ALA A 273 29.05 -23.06 22.44
C ALA A 273 28.59 -21.64 22.80
N ASP A 274 28.23 -20.86 21.79
CA ASP A 274 27.76 -19.47 21.89
C ASP A 274 26.25 -19.34 22.00
N ALA A 275 25.51 -20.45 22.10
CA ALA A 275 24.07 -20.46 22.15
C ALA A 275 23.49 -19.88 23.44
N ILE A 276 22.47 -19.03 23.31
CA ILE A 276 21.61 -18.61 24.42
C ILE A 276 20.42 -19.55 24.53
N LYS A 277 20.61 -20.73 25.08
CA LYS A 277 19.64 -21.82 25.18
C LYS A 277 18.27 -21.38 25.76
N ARG A 278 18.25 -20.41 26.71
CA ARG A 278 17.05 -19.94 27.38
C ARG A 278 16.20 -18.99 26.50
N LYS A 279 16.82 -18.38 25.49
CA LYS A 279 16.15 -17.45 24.57
C LYS A 279 15.74 -18.13 23.26
N ALA A 280 15.93 -19.45 23.13
CA ALA A 280 15.46 -20.17 21.97
C ALA A 280 13.93 -20.05 21.83
N TYR A 281 13.47 -19.80 20.61
CA TYR A 281 12.06 -19.58 20.29
C TYR A 281 11.69 -20.32 19.01
N ILE A 282 10.40 -20.38 18.74
CA ILE A 282 9.84 -20.96 17.53
C ILE A 282 9.05 -19.90 16.77
N VAL A 283 9.16 -19.90 15.45
CA VAL A 283 8.33 -19.15 14.53
C VAL A 283 7.46 -20.15 13.78
N TYR A 284 6.16 -19.98 13.85
CA TYR A 284 5.20 -20.83 13.13
C TYR A 284 5.06 -20.39 11.68
N ALA A 285 4.55 -21.24 10.83
CA ALA A 285 4.38 -20.96 9.40
C ALA A 285 3.49 -19.75 9.11
N ASN A 286 2.53 -19.45 9.98
CA ASN A 286 1.67 -18.27 9.89
C ASN A 286 2.36 -16.96 10.37
N GLY A 287 3.61 -17.03 10.83
CA GLY A 287 4.36 -15.88 11.32
C GLY A 287 4.25 -15.63 12.83
N GLU A 288 3.40 -16.35 13.57
CA GLU A 288 3.38 -16.27 15.03
C GLU A 288 4.72 -16.74 15.61
N ALA A 289 5.15 -16.15 16.73
CA ALA A 289 6.32 -16.61 17.46
C ALA A 289 5.98 -16.95 18.91
N ALA A 290 6.59 -18.02 19.40
CA ALA A 290 6.45 -18.43 20.78
C ALA A 290 7.83 -18.73 21.39
N ARG A 291 8.04 -18.29 22.62
CA ARG A 291 9.28 -18.53 23.37
C ARG A 291 9.08 -19.47 24.53
N SER A 292 10.17 -20.08 25.00
CA SER A 292 10.18 -20.82 26.22
C SER A 292 9.83 -19.92 27.42
N LYS A 293 8.87 -20.34 28.24
CA LYS A 293 8.48 -19.65 29.48
C LYS A 293 9.08 -20.38 30.68
N LYS A 294 9.63 -19.65 31.64
CA LYS A 294 10.09 -20.20 32.91
C LYS A 294 9.06 -19.90 33.98
N PHE A 295 8.54 -20.94 34.61
CA PHE A 295 7.69 -20.82 35.77
C PHE A 295 8.33 -21.57 36.95
N LEU A 296 8.75 -20.83 37.98
CA LEU A 296 9.55 -21.33 39.11
C LEU A 296 10.77 -22.15 38.61
N PHE A 297 10.77 -23.46 38.77
CA PHE A 297 11.86 -24.38 38.42
C PHE A 297 11.64 -25.08 37.05
N PHE A 298 10.46 -24.92 36.44
CA PHE A 298 10.11 -25.57 35.19
C PHE A 298 10.27 -24.62 34.02
N THR A 299 10.84 -25.13 32.91
CA THR A 299 10.89 -24.42 31.62
C THR A 299 9.90 -25.08 30.69
N THR A 300 8.80 -24.39 30.38
CA THR A 300 7.83 -24.82 29.36
C THR A 300 8.32 -24.35 28.02
N ARG A 301 8.54 -25.32 27.11
CA ARG A 301 8.90 -25.03 25.71
C ARG A 301 7.65 -24.97 24.84
N PRO A 302 7.63 -24.12 23.80
CA PRO A 302 6.50 -24.04 22.89
C PRO A 302 6.31 -25.37 22.15
N LYS A 303 5.05 -25.67 21.82
CA LYS A 303 4.68 -26.84 21.01
C LYS A 303 5.17 -26.62 19.58
N VAL A 304 5.84 -27.62 19.01
CA VAL A 304 6.27 -27.60 17.61
C VAL A 304 5.08 -27.97 16.72
N ARG A 305 4.90 -27.23 15.62
CA ARG A 305 3.87 -27.48 14.59
C ARG A 305 4.57 -27.66 13.25
N PRO A 306 3.96 -28.34 12.25
CA PRO A 306 4.52 -28.43 10.91
C PRO A 306 4.89 -27.06 10.33
N GLY A 307 5.92 -26.99 9.49
CA GLY A 307 6.35 -25.75 8.86
C GLY A 307 6.96 -24.70 9.80
N SER A 308 7.20 -25.05 11.07
CA SER A 308 7.78 -24.13 12.04
C SER A 308 9.29 -24.02 11.88
N GLU A 309 9.84 -22.88 12.32
CA GLU A 309 11.29 -22.65 12.42
C GLU A 309 11.70 -22.49 13.89
N ILE A 310 12.62 -23.30 14.36
CA ILE A 310 13.25 -23.18 15.68
C ILE A 310 14.49 -22.33 15.52
N VAL A 311 14.55 -21.21 16.24
CA VAL A 311 15.67 -20.28 16.20
C VAL A 311 16.37 -20.24 17.55
N VAL A 312 17.66 -20.45 17.54
CA VAL A 312 18.52 -20.37 18.73
C VAL A 312 19.40 -19.12 18.63
N PRO A 313 19.19 -18.08 19.47
CA PRO A 313 20.02 -16.88 19.45
C PRO A 313 21.45 -17.13 19.90
N LYS A 314 22.40 -16.40 19.34
CA LYS A 314 23.82 -16.34 19.75
C LYS A 314 24.01 -15.35 20.89
N LYS A 315 25.02 -15.57 21.72
CA LYS A 315 25.58 -14.54 22.58
C LYS A 315 26.19 -13.45 21.67
N ALA A 316 25.83 -12.20 21.93
CA ALA A 316 26.53 -11.10 21.30
C ALA A 316 27.99 -11.20 21.69
N GLU A 317 28.91 -11.28 20.72
CA GLU A 317 30.31 -11.09 20.99
C GLU A 317 30.48 -9.69 21.56
N SER A 318 30.99 -9.56 22.77
CA SER A 318 31.43 -8.29 23.34
C SER A 318 32.70 -7.84 22.64
N LYS A 319 32.61 -7.53 21.35
CA LYS A 319 33.66 -6.76 20.69
C LYS A 319 33.58 -5.35 21.21
N LYS A 320 34.62 -4.87 21.85
CA LYS A 320 34.95 -3.45 21.94
C LYS A 320 34.93 -2.97 20.49
N VAL A 321 33.87 -2.29 20.11
CA VAL A 321 33.64 -1.84 18.74
C VAL A 321 34.70 -0.81 18.42
N SER A 322 35.68 -1.17 17.63
CA SER A 322 36.42 -0.24 16.79
C SER A 322 35.46 0.26 15.72
N THR A 323 35.40 1.56 15.56
CA THR A 323 34.44 2.36 14.78
C THR A 323 34.45 2.11 13.24
N GLY A 324 34.85 0.94 12.76
CA GLY A 324 35.11 0.72 11.32
C GLY A 324 34.39 -0.42 10.62
N GLU A 325 33.69 -1.33 11.31
CA GLU A 325 33.11 -2.52 10.64
C GLU A 325 31.65 -2.78 11.04
N LEU A 326 30.77 -2.01 10.50
CA LEU A 326 29.31 -2.24 10.54
C LEU A 326 28.77 -2.43 9.12
N ILE A 327 29.39 -3.35 8.36
CA ILE A 327 28.81 -3.76 7.06
C ILE A 327 28.85 -5.28 6.97
N GLY A 328 27.68 -5.89 6.94
CA GLY A 328 27.49 -7.24 6.42
C GLY A 328 27.09 -8.34 7.39
N ILE A 329 25.92 -8.28 7.96
CA ILE A 329 25.20 -9.49 8.38
C ILE A 329 23.81 -9.47 7.74
N SER A 330 23.67 -10.39 6.80
CA SER A 330 22.52 -10.59 5.95
C SER A 330 21.19 -10.77 6.70
N SER A 331 20.33 -9.96 6.38
CA SER A 331 19.01 -9.53 6.72
C SER A 331 17.86 -10.46 6.33
N SER A 332 17.97 -11.75 6.29
CA SER A 332 16.85 -12.56 5.78
C SER A 332 16.04 -13.34 6.84
N ILE A 333 16.46 -13.35 8.10
CA ILE A 333 15.76 -14.15 9.14
C ILE A 333 15.23 -13.30 10.30
N ALA A 334 15.75 -12.10 10.54
CA ALA A 334 15.40 -11.28 11.70
C ALA A 334 14.05 -10.50 11.57
N SER A 335 13.50 -10.37 10.37
CA SER A 335 12.39 -9.41 10.13
C SER A 335 11.02 -9.90 10.58
N LEU A 336 10.80 -11.19 10.79
CA LEU A 336 9.48 -11.74 11.14
C LEU A 336 9.25 -11.90 12.65
N ALA A 337 10.29 -12.21 13.41
CA ALA A 337 10.15 -12.46 14.85
C ALA A 337 10.08 -11.18 15.71
N GLY A 338 10.62 -10.06 15.20
CA GLY A 338 10.66 -8.79 15.94
C GLY A 338 9.29 -8.11 16.08
N LEU A 339 8.42 -8.27 15.10
CA LEU A 339 7.11 -7.61 15.05
C LEU A 339 6.13 -8.12 16.11
N ILE A 340 6.20 -9.41 16.40
CA ILE A 340 5.25 -10.07 17.32
C ILE A 340 5.61 -9.84 18.78
N ILE A 341 6.88 -9.66 19.11
CA ILE A 341 7.31 -9.43 20.49
C ILE A 341 6.96 -8.02 20.99
N ALA A 342 6.88 -7.04 20.11
CA ALA A 342 6.49 -5.67 20.44
C ALA A 342 4.97 -5.54 20.68
N LEU A 343 4.15 -6.31 19.97
CA LEU A 343 2.69 -6.31 20.10
C LEU A 343 2.17 -7.07 21.34
N LEU A 344 2.98 -7.94 21.94
CA LEU A 344 2.63 -8.69 23.16
C LEU A 344 3.01 -7.97 24.46
N ARG A 345 3.46 -6.73 24.41
CA ARG A 345 3.80 -5.88 25.55
C ARG A 345 2.92 -4.64 25.74
N LEU A 346 1.90 -4.47 24.91
CA LEU A 346 0.79 -3.55 25.10
C LEU A 346 -0.46 -4.36 25.48
#